data_ce9471aa96772a5ae06fa658c4efc279
#
_entry.id   ce9471aa96772a5ae06fa658c4efc279
#
_cell.length_a   1.000
_cell.length_b   1.000
_cell.length_c   1.000
_cell.angle_alpha   90.00
_cell.angle_beta   90.00
_cell.angle_gamma   90.00
#
_symmetry.space_group_name_H-M   'P 1'
#
loop_
_entity.id
_entity.type
_entity.pdbx_description
1 polymer ?
#
loop_
_entity_poly.entity_id
_entity_poly.type
_entity_poly.pdbx_seq_one_letter_code
_entity_poly.pdbx_strand_id
1 'polypeptide(L)'
;MIKVYLDWNVMSGMKNNHFRELNDIILNKDKFLLLYSTSHIGDIFASIKNHSEEEQKIIREDLDYITYLTDDLCLVNNLKEVVLDQYQPGKLLDDRISEAPLFEDFSLDNLFSSIEEDNPMFGIVNSMKNMISSIPLDSAFKEAFENPESAAMLDKMFPGLKEDKTMNGFFKSFGKMFRNMNETEDYKDLRNMVQQIGVNSGHFNE
;
A
#
# COMPACT_ATOMS: atom_id res chain seq x y z
N MET A 1 -22.09 -16.26 17.63
CA MET A 1 -20.89 -15.43 17.83
C MET A 1 -21.00 -14.21 16.94
N ILE A 2 -20.83 -13.03 17.48
CA ILE A 2 -20.95 -11.75 16.75
C ILE A 2 -19.57 -11.42 16.19
N LYS A 3 -19.46 -11.25 14.87
CA LYS A 3 -18.21 -10.79 14.24
C LYS A 3 -18.06 -9.29 14.44
N VAL A 4 -16.90 -8.85 14.94
CA VAL A 4 -16.62 -7.44 15.24
C VAL A 4 -15.32 -7.06 14.55
N TYR A 5 -15.37 -6.00 13.78
CA TYR A 5 -14.22 -5.34 13.19
C TYR A 5 -14.00 -4.00 13.92
N LEU A 6 -12.82 -3.79 14.45
CA LEU A 6 -12.41 -2.53 15.08
C LEU A 6 -11.34 -1.89 14.22
N ASP A 7 -11.39 -0.59 14.10
CA ASP A 7 -10.31 0.20 13.49
C ASP A 7 -9.02 0.13 14.33
N TRP A 8 -7.84 0.28 13.69
CA TRP A 8 -6.56 0.24 14.39
C TRP A 8 -6.48 1.27 15.54
N ASN A 9 -7.02 2.46 15.36
CA ASN A 9 -7.01 3.48 16.42
C ASN A 9 -7.77 3.02 17.66
N VAL A 10 -8.87 2.27 17.48
CA VAL A 10 -9.64 1.71 18.59
C VAL A 10 -8.85 0.59 19.27
N MET A 11 -8.26 -0.33 18.51
CA MET A 11 -7.44 -1.41 19.06
C MET A 11 -6.23 -0.87 19.82
N SER A 12 -5.51 0.10 19.25
CA SER A 12 -4.38 0.77 19.88
C SER A 12 -4.80 1.52 21.16
N GLY A 13 -5.97 2.19 21.13
CA GLY A 13 -6.55 2.83 22.31
C GLY A 13 -6.90 1.82 23.40
N MET A 14 -7.40 0.63 23.05
CA MET A 14 -7.67 -0.47 24.00
C MET A 14 -6.35 -0.98 24.62
N LYS A 15 -5.32 -1.22 23.81
CA LYS A 15 -3.96 -1.60 24.27
C LYS A 15 -3.45 -0.60 25.33
N ASN A 16 -3.68 0.70 25.09
CA ASN A 16 -3.23 1.78 25.96
C ASN A 16 -4.20 2.12 27.09
N ASN A 17 -5.18 1.26 27.37
CA ASN A 17 -6.19 1.42 28.43
C ASN A 17 -7.10 2.65 28.31
N HIS A 18 -7.26 3.23 27.12
CA HIS A 18 -8.17 4.35 26.91
C HIS A 18 -9.65 3.91 26.84
N PHE A 19 -9.92 2.65 26.49
CA PHE A 19 -11.27 2.10 26.30
C PHE A 19 -11.50 0.86 27.16
N ARG A 20 -11.34 0.98 28.48
CA ARG A 20 -11.42 -0.15 29.44
C ARG A 20 -12.74 -0.90 29.37
N GLU A 21 -13.86 -0.18 29.39
CA GLU A 21 -15.19 -0.80 29.36
C GLU A 21 -15.41 -1.59 28.06
N LEU A 22 -14.98 -1.03 26.92
CA LEU A 22 -15.04 -1.73 25.63
C LEU A 22 -14.18 -2.98 25.64
N ASN A 23 -12.97 -2.88 26.19
CA ASN A 23 -12.04 -3.99 26.31
C ASN A 23 -12.65 -5.14 27.13
N ASP A 24 -13.25 -4.83 28.29
CA ASP A 24 -13.88 -5.81 29.18
C ASP A 24 -15.07 -6.53 28.49
N ILE A 25 -15.82 -5.82 27.65
CA ILE A 25 -16.95 -6.39 26.92
C ILE A 25 -16.45 -7.29 25.78
N ILE A 26 -15.51 -6.81 24.98
CA ILE A 26 -15.15 -7.41 23.69
C ILE A 26 -14.22 -8.63 23.87
N LEU A 27 -13.48 -8.71 24.97
CA LEU A 27 -12.65 -9.87 25.29
C LEU A 27 -13.46 -11.14 25.67
N ASN A 28 -14.79 -11.02 25.72
CA ASN A 28 -15.65 -12.21 25.87
C ASN A 28 -15.68 -13.00 24.56
N LYS A 29 -14.67 -13.85 24.36
CA LYS A 29 -14.48 -14.69 23.14
C LYS A 29 -15.62 -15.68 22.89
N ASP A 30 -16.47 -15.96 23.86
CA ASP A 30 -17.66 -16.80 23.66
C ASP A 30 -18.77 -16.07 22.89
N LYS A 31 -18.79 -14.75 22.98
CA LYS A 31 -19.81 -13.90 22.32
C LYS A 31 -19.29 -13.23 21.06
N PHE A 32 -18.02 -12.78 21.07
CA PHE A 32 -17.45 -11.94 20.03
C PHE A 32 -16.27 -12.63 19.34
N LEU A 33 -16.25 -12.50 18.03
CA LEU A 33 -15.14 -12.87 17.17
C LEU A 33 -14.55 -11.59 16.60
N LEU A 34 -13.38 -11.21 17.09
CA LEU A 34 -12.69 -10.03 16.60
C LEU A 34 -11.92 -10.36 15.33
N LEU A 35 -11.91 -9.41 14.42
CA LEU A 35 -11.28 -9.53 13.11
C LEU A 35 -10.35 -8.35 12.89
N TYR A 36 -9.23 -8.59 12.22
CA TYR A 36 -8.40 -7.54 11.68
C TYR A 36 -8.35 -7.61 10.14
N SER A 37 -7.68 -6.68 9.49
CA SER A 37 -7.49 -6.67 8.04
C SER A 37 -6.09 -6.20 7.67
N THR A 38 -5.73 -6.35 6.41
CA THR A 38 -4.48 -5.82 5.86
C THR A 38 -4.34 -4.29 6.02
N SER A 39 -5.46 -3.56 6.23
CA SER A 39 -5.42 -2.12 6.53
C SER A 39 -4.74 -1.81 7.86
N HIS A 40 -4.97 -2.62 8.91
CA HIS A 40 -4.27 -2.47 10.19
C HIS A 40 -2.75 -2.59 10.03
N ILE A 41 -2.32 -3.56 9.22
CA ILE A 41 -0.90 -3.74 8.90
C ILE A 41 -0.37 -2.55 8.09
N GLY A 42 -1.21 -1.99 7.19
CA GLY A 42 -0.92 -0.76 6.47
C GLY A 42 -0.69 0.44 7.38
N ASP A 43 -1.54 0.61 8.39
CA ASP A 43 -1.42 1.71 9.36
C ASP A 43 -0.15 1.57 10.22
N ILE A 44 0.16 0.34 10.67
CA ILE A 44 1.41 0.05 11.40
C ILE A 44 2.62 0.31 10.50
N PHE A 45 2.62 -0.19 9.25
CA PHE A 45 3.70 0.05 8.28
C PHE A 45 3.92 1.55 8.05
N ALA A 46 2.86 2.32 7.86
CA ALA A 46 2.93 3.78 7.65
C ALA A 46 3.44 4.54 8.89
N SER A 47 3.42 3.94 10.06
CA SER A 47 3.95 4.54 11.29
C SER A 47 5.45 4.36 11.47
N ILE A 48 6.10 3.48 10.70
CA ILE A 48 7.54 3.19 10.76
C ILE A 48 8.31 4.40 10.20
N LYS A 49 9.22 4.96 11.01
CA LYS A 49 9.97 6.18 10.66
C LYS A 49 11.48 5.96 10.57
N ASN A 50 12.07 5.32 11.55
CA ASN A 50 13.52 5.31 11.71
C ASN A 50 14.13 3.92 12.01
N HIS A 51 13.31 2.89 12.06
CA HIS A 51 13.71 1.51 12.35
C HIS A 51 14.54 1.34 13.65
N SER A 52 14.39 2.25 14.63
CA SER A 52 15.05 2.14 15.92
C SER A 52 14.61 0.88 16.69
N GLU A 53 15.46 0.40 17.61
CA GLU A 53 15.10 -0.76 18.45
C GLU A 53 13.83 -0.51 19.27
N GLU A 54 13.63 0.72 19.75
CA GLU A 54 12.44 1.12 20.50
C GLU A 54 11.19 1.07 19.61
N GLU A 55 11.27 1.61 18.39
CA GLU A 55 10.18 1.55 17.42
C GLU A 55 9.84 0.11 17.04
N GLN A 56 10.84 -0.71 16.75
CA GLN A 56 10.64 -2.14 16.44
C GLN A 56 10.01 -2.90 17.60
N LYS A 57 10.30 -2.52 18.85
CA LYS A 57 9.67 -3.10 20.03
C LYS A 57 8.19 -2.73 20.09
N ILE A 58 7.84 -1.46 19.88
CA ILE A 58 6.45 -0.99 19.86
C ILE A 58 5.65 -1.71 18.76
N ILE A 59 6.22 -1.82 17.57
CA ILE A 59 5.60 -2.52 16.44
C ILE A 59 5.31 -3.98 16.79
N ARG A 60 6.26 -4.69 17.38
CA ARG A 60 6.05 -6.09 17.82
C ARG A 60 4.92 -6.18 18.85
N GLU A 61 4.91 -5.30 19.83
CA GLU A 61 3.83 -5.24 20.82
C GLU A 61 2.46 -4.95 20.20
N ASP A 62 2.39 -4.16 19.13
CA ASP A 62 1.17 -3.86 18.39
C ASP A 62 0.68 -5.09 17.62
N LEU A 63 1.57 -5.78 16.91
CA LEU A 63 1.27 -7.00 16.18
C LEU A 63 0.84 -8.15 17.11
N ASP A 64 1.54 -8.32 18.24
CA ASP A 64 1.19 -9.30 19.26
C ASP A 64 -0.19 -9.00 19.86
N TYR A 65 -0.54 -7.72 20.02
CA TYR A 65 -1.85 -7.33 20.51
C TYR A 65 -2.97 -7.62 19.52
N ILE A 66 -2.74 -7.41 18.19
CA ILE A 66 -3.68 -7.81 17.16
C ILE A 66 -3.90 -9.33 17.21
N THR A 67 -2.83 -10.12 17.25
CA THR A 67 -2.91 -11.60 17.39
C THR A 67 -3.72 -11.97 18.63
N TYR A 68 -3.43 -11.36 19.78
CA TYR A 68 -4.14 -11.63 21.04
C TYR A 68 -5.65 -11.37 20.94
N LEU A 69 -6.04 -10.28 20.28
CA LEU A 69 -7.44 -9.92 20.12
C LEU A 69 -8.18 -10.82 19.13
N THR A 70 -7.54 -11.16 18.01
CA THR A 70 -8.21 -11.69 16.82
C THR A 70 -7.92 -13.16 16.54
N ASP A 71 -7.00 -13.78 17.29
CA ASP A 71 -6.50 -15.15 17.04
C ASP A 71 -6.07 -15.31 15.55
N ASP A 72 -5.40 -14.29 15.00
CA ASP A 72 -4.90 -14.20 13.61
C ASP A 72 -6.00 -14.21 12.53
N LEU A 73 -7.27 -13.97 12.89
CA LEU A 73 -8.37 -13.93 11.93
C LEU A 73 -8.38 -12.62 11.15
N CYS A 74 -8.03 -12.71 9.88
CA CYS A 74 -7.85 -11.60 8.96
C CYS A 74 -8.95 -11.55 7.89
N LEU A 75 -9.46 -10.34 7.64
CA LEU A 75 -10.26 -10.03 6.46
C LEU A 75 -9.33 -9.71 5.29
N VAL A 76 -9.33 -10.54 4.28
CA VAL A 76 -8.49 -10.40 3.08
C VAL A 76 -9.37 -10.13 1.87
N ASN A 77 -9.04 -9.09 1.11
CA ASN A 77 -9.66 -8.82 -0.18
C ASN A 77 -8.85 -9.54 -1.28
N ASN A 78 -9.43 -10.53 -1.91
CA ASN A 78 -8.83 -11.29 -3.00
C ASN A 78 -9.21 -10.78 -4.40
N LEU A 79 -9.62 -9.50 -4.52
CA LEU A 79 -10.08 -8.82 -5.73
C LEU A 79 -11.48 -9.26 -6.23
N LYS A 80 -12.06 -10.32 -5.70
CA LYS A 80 -13.41 -10.80 -6.04
C LYS A 80 -14.37 -10.65 -4.86
N GLU A 81 -13.87 -10.94 -3.68
CA GLU A 81 -14.66 -10.94 -2.46
C GLU A 81 -13.75 -10.70 -1.24
N VAL A 82 -14.35 -10.31 -0.13
CA VAL A 82 -13.67 -10.26 1.16
C VAL A 82 -13.85 -11.61 1.83
N VAL A 83 -12.73 -12.31 2.05
CA VAL A 83 -12.72 -13.61 2.72
C VAL A 83 -12.13 -13.47 4.12
N LEU A 84 -12.57 -14.35 5.02
CA LEU A 84 -11.96 -14.51 6.33
C LEU A 84 -10.97 -15.65 6.25
N ASP A 85 -9.72 -15.37 6.58
CA ASP A 85 -8.65 -16.36 6.59
C ASP A 85 -7.72 -16.15 7.80
N GLN A 86 -6.80 -17.06 8.02
CA GLN A 86 -5.90 -17.01 9.16
C GLN A 86 -4.51 -16.58 8.70
N TYR A 87 -4.12 -15.38 9.08
CA TYR A 87 -2.81 -14.80 8.78
C TYR A 87 -2.19 -14.20 10.05
N GLN A 88 -0.91 -14.45 10.24
CA GLN A 88 -0.14 -13.82 11.30
C GLN A 88 0.17 -12.35 10.96
N PRO A 89 -0.21 -11.38 11.80
CA PRO A 89 0.03 -9.96 11.55
C PRO A 89 1.50 -9.64 11.26
N GLY A 90 2.43 -10.24 12.01
CA GLY A 90 3.87 -10.06 11.81
C GLY A 90 4.34 -10.49 10.43
N LYS A 91 3.87 -11.65 9.95
CA LYS A 91 4.21 -12.13 8.61
C LYS A 91 3.69 -11.20 7.51
N LEU A 92 2.46 -10.71 7.65
CA LEU A 92 1.92 -9.72 6.69
C LEU A 92 2.72 -8.42 6.67
N LEU A 93 3.25 -7.98 7.83
CA LEU A 93 4.13 -6.81 7.88
C LEU A 93 5.47 -7.09 7.20
N ASP A 94 6.09 -8.24 7.47
CA ASP A 94 7.35 -8.64 6.84
C ASP A 94 7.22 -8.75 5.32
N ASP A 95 6.14 -9.36 4.83
CA ASP A 95 5.82 -9.43 3.40
C ASP A 95 5.71 -8.01 2.82
N ARG A 96 4.98 -7.11 3.49
CA ARG A 96 4.82 -5.72 3.05
C ARG A 96 6.13 -4.94 3.05
N ILE A 97 6.98 -5.12 4.06
CA ILE A 97 8.31 -4.50 4.12
C ILE A 97 9.18 -5.01 2.97
N SER A 98 9.12 -6.31 2.67
CA SER A 98 9.90 -6.90 1.58
C SER A 98 9.41 -6.47 0.19
N GLU A 99 8.12 -6.15 0.05
CA GLU A 99 7.53 -5.65 -1.20
C GLU A 99 7.73 -4.13 -1.40
N ALA A 100 7.93 -3.37 -0.33
CA ALA A 100 8.07 -1.91 -0.40
C ALA A 100 9.18 -1.44 -1.35
N PRO A 101 10.39 -2.05 -1.38
CA PRO A 101 11.45 -1.68 -2.31
C PRO A 101 11.06 -1.88 -3.78
N LEU A 102 10.18 -2.84 -4.10
CA LEU A 102 9.72 -3.10 -5.47
C LEU A 102 8.91 -1.91 -6.01
N PHE A 103 8.22 -1.18 -5.13
CA PHE A 103 7.46 0.01 -5.52
C PHE A 103 8.29 1.29 -5.47
N GLU A 104 9.30 1.37 -4.59
CA GLU A 104 10.20 2.52 -4.48
C GLU A 104 11.10 2.67 -5.70
N ASP A 105 11.57 1.54 -6.25
CA ASP A 105 12.39 1.47 -7.45
C ASP A 105 11.60 1.01 -8.69
N PHE A 106 10.29 1.32 -8.73
CA PHE A 106 9.45 0.95 -9.86
C PHE A 106 9.92 1.67 -11.13
N SER A 107 10.70 0.96 -11.91
CA SER A 107 11.23 1.41 -13.20
C SER A 107 11.16 0.27 -14.21
N LEU A 108 11.15 0.61 -15.51
CA LEU A 108 11.23 -0.41 -16.54
C LEU A 108 12.55 -1.20 -16.44
N ASP A 109 13.62 -0.55 -15.99
CA ASP A 109 14.90 -1.21 -15.77
C ASP A 109 14.77 -2.35 -14.74
N ASN A 110 14.10 -2.08 -13.62
CA ASN A 110 13.93 -3.07 -12.56
C ASN A 110 12.92 -4.16 -12.93
N LEU A 111 11.85 -3.83 -13.66
CA LEU A 111 10.90 -4.83 -14.16
C LEU A 111 11.55 -5.88 -15.06
N PHE A 112 12.60 -5.50 -15.80
CA PHE A 112 13.29 -6.37 -16.73
C PHE A 112 14.69 -6.83 -16.25
N SER A 113 15.11 -6.42 -15.04
CA SER A 113 16.43 -6.74 -14.49
C SER A 113 16.63 -8.22 -14.10
N SER A 114 15.53 -8.97 -13.96
CA SER A 114 15.60 -10.39 -13.62
C SER A 114 16.03 -11.31 -14.76
N ILE A 115 16.23 -10.75 -15.96
CA ILE A 115 16.63 -11.51 -17.14
C ILE A 115 18.10 -11.27 -17.39
N GLU A 116 18.92 -12.28 -17.12
CA GLU A 116 20.36 -12.25 -17.32
C GLU A 116 20.76 -12.13 -18.78
N GLU A 117 21.90 -11.52 -19.08
CA GLU A 117 22.36 -11.26 -20.46
C GLU A 117 22.61 -12.54 -21.28
N ASP A 118 22.89 -13.66 -20.64
CA ASP A 118 23.09 -14.97 -21.24
C ASP A 118 21.77 -15.71 -21.56
N ASN A 119 20.63 -15.17 -21.10
CA ASN A 119 19.33 -15.73 -21.42
C ASN A 119 18.99 -15.51 -22.91
N PRO A 120 18.61 -16.56 -23.66
CA PRO A 120 18.25 -16.44 -25.09
C PRO A 120 17.13 -15.42 -25.38
N MET A 121 16.30 -15.11 -24.36
CA MET A 121 15.21 -14.13 -24.46
C MET A 121 15.67 -12.70 -24.18
N PHE A 122 16.90 -12.48 -23.70
CA PHE A 122 17.41 -11.16 -23.31
C PHE A 122 17.27 -10.12 -24.43
N GLY A 123 17.67 -10.49 -25.66
CA GLY A 123 17.57 -9.60 -26.81
C GLY A 123 16.14 -9.16 -27.13
N ILE A 124 15.18 -10.07 -27.03
CA ILE A 124 13.75 -9.77 -27.25
C ILE A 124 13.22 -8.85 -26.15
N VAL A 125 13.50 -9.19 -24.90
CA VAL A 125 13.03 -8.43 -23.74
C VAL A 125 13.65 -7.03 -23.71
N ASN A 126 14.93 -6.90 -24.01
CA ASN A 126 15.60 -5.59 -24.09
C ASN A 126 15.05 -4.74 -25.25
N SER A 127 14.69 -5.35 -26.39
CA SER A 127 14.00 -4.65 -27.48
C SER A 127 12.62 -4.19 -27.08
N MET A 128 11.84 -5.01 -26.38
CA MET A 128 10.54 -4.64 -25.84
C MET A 128 10.65 -3.50 -24.82
N LYS A 129 11.61 -3.58 -23.88
CA LYS A 129 11.90 -2.52 -22.93
C LYS A 129 12.20 -1.20 -23.63
N ASN A 130 13.09 -1.19 -24.63
CA ASN A 130 13.43 0.01 -25.37
C ASN A 130 12.21 0.59 -26.14
N MET A 131 11.40 -0.29 -26.73
CA MET A 131 10.17 0.12 -27.40
C MET A 131 9.18 0.76 -26.42
N ILE A 132 8.91 0.12 -25.29
CA ILE A 132 7.99 0.66 -24.26
C ILE A 132 8.53 1.96 -23.69
N SER A 133 9.83 2.03 -23.39
CA SER A 133 10.47 3.23 -22.82
C SER A 133 10.32 4.46 -23.70
N SER A 134 10.29 4.28 -25.02
CA SER A 134 10.23 5.36 -26.00
C SER A 134 8.81 5.78 -26.38
N ILE A 135 7.76 5.12 -25.87
CA ILE A 135 6.37 5.51 -26.15
C ILE A 135 6.13 6.91 -25.62
N PRO A 136 5.80 7.90 -26.49
CA PRO A 136 5.49 9.24 -26.06
C PRO A 136 4.09 9.29 -25.43
N LEU A 137 3.98 9.96 -24.30
CA LEU A 137 2.70 10.18 -23.62
C LEU A 137 2.04 11.51 -23.98
N ASP A 138 2.69 12.33 -24.81
CA ASP A 138 2.17 13.65 -25.20
C ASP A 138 0.74 13.60 -25.76
N SER A 139 0.43 12.58 -26.56
CA SER A 139 -0.92 12.44 -27.14
C SER A 139 -1.97 12.03 -26.10
N ALA A 140 -1.59 11.25 -25.09
CA ALA A 140 -2.50 10.79 -24.05
C ALA A 140 -2.81 11.86 -23.00
N PHE A 141 -1.82 12.74 -22.74
CA PHE A 141 -1.94 13.78 -21.69
C PHE A 141 -1.91 15.19 -22.27
N LYS A 142 -2.07 15.36 -23.59
CA LYS A 142 -1.94 16.68 -24.24
C LYS A 142 -2.78 17.76 -23.58
N GLU A 143 -4.08 17.53 -23.42
CA GLU A 143 -4.99 18.49 -22.81
C GLU A 143 -4.61 18.81 -21.36
N ALA A 144 -4.14 17.79 -20.62
CA ALA A 144 -3.74 17.96 -19.25
C ALA A 144 -2.43 18.76 -19.10
N PHE A 145 -1.49 18.61 -20.04
CA PHE A 145 -0.25 19.40 -20.04
C PHE A 145 -0.46 20.84 -20.57
N GLU A 146 -1.47 21.07 -21.42
CA GLU A 146 -1.79 22.39 -21.96
C GLU A 146 -2.61 23.24 -20.96
N ASN A 147 -3.33 22.63 -20.04
CA ASN A 147 -4.07 23.32 -19.00
C ASN A 147 -3.17 23.55 -17.76
N PRO A 148 -2.93 24.81 -17.33
CA PRO A 148 -2.01 25.09 -16.22
C PRO A 148 -2.38 24.42 -14.89
N GLU A 149 -3.69 24.33 -14.55
CA GLU A 149 -4.15 23.71 -13.31
C GLU A 149 -3.98 22.20 -13.37
N SER A 150 -4.35 21.58 -14.49
CA SER A 150 -4.17 20.14 -14.71
C SER A 150 -2.70 19.75 -14.76
N ALA A 151 -1.86 20.59 -15.38
CA ALA A 151 -0.41 20.39 -15.44
C ALA A 151 0.23 20.46 -14.05
N ALA A 152 -0.19 21.39 -13.20
CA ALA A 152 0.27 21.48 -11.82
C ALA A 152 -0.18 20.29 -10.98
N MET A 153 -1.41 19.81 -11.19
CA MET A 153 -1.91 18.61 -10.54
C MET A 153 -1.15 17.36 -10.98
N LEU A 154 -0.89 17.20 -12.29
CA LEU A 154 -0.09 16.09 -12.81
C LEU A 154 1.33 16.10 -12.27
N ASP A 155 1.97 17.26 -12.19
CA ASP A 155 3.34 17.38 -11.66
C ASP A 155 3.40 17.06 -10.15
N LYS A 156 2.33 17.39 -9.41
CA LYS A 156 2.19 17.00 -8.01
C LYS A 156 1.99 15.50 -7.88
N MET A 157 1.16 14.87 -8.72
CA MET A 157 0.88 13.43 -8.70
C MET A 157 2.05 12.61 -9.23
N PHE A 158 2.70 13.07 -10.30
CA PHE A 158 3.78 12.38 -11.00
C PHE A 158 5.01 13.28 -11.12
N PRO A 159 5.79 13.46 -10.04
CA PRO A 159 6.92 14.39 -10.00
C PRO A 159 7.97 14.06 -11.07
N GLY A 160 8.20 14.99 -11.99
CA GLY A 160 9.15 14.86 -13.09
C GLY A 160 8.57 14.31 -14.41
N LEU A 161 7.28 14.01 -14.48
CA LEU A 161 6.63 13.59 -15.73
C LEU A 161 6.61 14.73 -16.78
N LYS A 162 6.61 15.97 -16.32
CA LYS A 162 6.64 17.15 -17.21
C LYS A 162 7.95 17.26 -18.00
N GLU A 163 9.06 16.84 -17.40
CA GLU A 163 10.40 16.85 -17.99
C GLU A 163 10.63 15.64 -18.89
N ASP A 164 10.07 14.49 -18.56
CA ASP A 164 10.18 13.26 -19.36
C ASP A 164 8.78 12.68 -19.63
N LYS A 165 8.16 13.15 -20.71
CA LYS A 165 6.82 12.75 -21.16
C LYS A 165 6.80 11.44 -21.93
N THR A 166 7.66 10.52 -21.55
CA THR A 166 7.70 9.16 -22.09
C THR A 166 7.11 8.17 -21.09
N MET A 167 6.85 6.96 -21.53
CA MET A 167 6.43 5.87 -20.63
C MET A 167 7.51 5.59 -19.57
N ASN A 168 8.79 5.73 -19.90
CA ASN A 168 9.87 5.61 -18.93
C ASN A 168 9.81 6.72 -17.85
N GLY A 169 9.57 7.97 -18.27
CA GLY A 169 9.35 9.09 -17.34
C GLY A 169 8.13 8.87 -16.45
N PHE A 170 7.04 8.31 -16.99
CA PHE A 170 5.87 7.95 -16.21
C PHE A 170 6.19 6.91 -15.13
N PHE A 171 6.87 5.81 -15.45
CA PHE A 171 7.24 4.80 -14.46
C PHE A 171 8.17 5.36 -13.38
N LYS A 172 9.17 6.17 -13.76
CA LYS A 172 10.06 6.85 -12.79
C LYS A 172 9.29 7.80 -11.87
N SER A 173 8.35 8.56 -12.43
CA SER A 173 7.51 9.51 -11.69
C SER A 173 6.54 8.77 -10.78
N PHE A 174 6.01 7.64 -11.22
CA PHE A 174 5.15 6.76 -10.45
C PHE A 174 5.88 6.21 -9.21
N GLY A 175 7.12 5.73 -9.36
CA GLY A 175 7.95 5.32 -8.22
C GLY A 175 8.19 6.46 -7.23
N LYS A 176 8.49 7.69 -7.72
CA LYS A 176 8.63 8.87 -6.87
C LYS A 176 7.32 9.21 -6.15
N MET A 177 6.18 9.11 -6.83
CA MET A 177 4.87 9.34 -6.22
C MET A 177 4.65 8.38 -5.05
N PHE A 178 4.91 7.08 -5.23
CA PHE A 178 4.75 6.09 -4.15
C PHE A 178 5.66 6.40 -2.96
N ARG A 179 6.91 6.76 -3.19
CA ARG A 179 7.84 7.17 -2.13
C ARG A 179 7.29 8.37 -1.36
N ASN A 180 6.91 9.43 -2.08
CA ASN A 180 6.36 10.64 -1.49
C ASN A 180 5.04 10.39 -0.74
N MET A 181 4.17 9.50 -1.24
CA MET A 181 2.94 9.10 -0.55
C MET A 181 3.20 8.50 0.84
N ASN A 182 4.31 7.84 1.02
CA ASN A 182 4.68 7.25 2.31
C ASN A 182 5.37 8.25 3.25
N GLU A 183 6.04 9.28 2.70
CA GLU A 183 6.94 10.16 3.46
C GLU A 183 6.33 11.52 3.82
N THR A 184 5.26 11.99 3.15
CA THR A 184 4.80 13.38 3.32
C THR A 184 3.29 13.51 3.56
N GLU A 185 2.93 14.47 4.44
CA GLU A 185 1.53 14.89 4.68
C GLU A 185 0.86 15.48 3.43
N ASP A 186 1.63 16.07 2.51
CA ASP A 186 1.10 16.68 1.27
C ASP A 186 0.37 15.67 0.37
N TYR A 187 0.64 14.39 0.53
CA TYR A 187 -0.03 13.31 -0.22
C TYR A 187 -1.15 12.62 0.55
N LYS A 188 -1.53 13.13 1.72
CA LYS A 188 -2.62 12.57 2.54
C LYS A 188 -3.94 12.49 1.77
N ASP A 189 -4.27 13.55 1.04
CA ASP A 189 -5.49 13.60 0.24
C ASP A 189 -5.43 12.60 -0.94
N LEU A 190 -4.26 12.42 -1.54
CA LEU A 190 -4.06 11.43 -2.60
C LEU A 190 -4.15 9.99 -2.05
N ARG A 191 -3.57 9.72 -0.88
CA ARG A 191 -3.75 8.43 -0.19
C ARG A 191 -5.23 8.14 0.08
N ASN A 192 -5.96 9.12 0.61
CA ASN A 192 -7.39 9.01 0.86
C ASN A 192 -8.17 8.75 -0.43
N MET A 193 -7.81 9.43 -1.52
CA MET A 193 -8.43 9.23 -2.83
C MET A 193 -8.17 7.83 -3.40
N VAL A 194 -6.91 7.35 -3.33
CA VAL A 194 -6.53 6.00 -3.78
C VAL A 194 -7.23 4.93 -2.94
N GLN A 195 -7.32 5.14 -1.62
CA GLN A 195 -8.07 4.25 -0.74
C GLN A 195 -9.57 4.25 -1.08
N GLN A 196 -10.18 5.40 -1.36
CA GLN A 196 -11.58 5.49 -1.78
C GLN A 196 -11.83 4.82 -3.13
N ILE A 197 -10.91 4.93 -4.08
CA ILE A 197 -11.01 4.22 -5.36
C ILE A 197 -10.92 2.70 -5.13
N GLY A 198 -10.02 2.24 -4.27
CA GLY A 198 -9.90 0.83 -3.89
C GLY A 198 -11.17 0.29 -3.20
N VAL A 199 -11.81 1.09 -2.35
CA VAL A 199 -13.08 0.74 -1.70
C VAL A 199 -14.24 0.74 -2.70
N ASN A 200 -14.29 1.74 -3.60
CA ASN A 200 -15.37 1.86 -4.59
C ASN A 200 -15.25 0.87 -5.76
N SER A 201 -14.05 0.41 -6.09
CA SER A 201 -13.87 -0.64 -7.11
C SER A 201 -14.43 -2.00 -6.68
N GLY A 202 -14.70 -2.21 -5.39
CA GLY A 202 -15.46 -3.35 -4.87
C GLY A 202 -16.98 -3.28 -5.08
N HIS A 203 -17.52 -2.12 -5.48
CA HIS A 203 -18.97 -1.92 -5.66
C HIS A 203 -19.45 -1.98 -7.12
N PHE A 204 -18.59 -2.27 -8.09
CA PHE A 204 -18.98 -2.36 -9.51
C PHE A 204 -19.28 -3.79 -10.00
N ASN A 205 -19.73 -4.68 -9.12
CA ASN A 205 -20.28 -5.98 -9.51
C ASN A 205 -21.59 -6.24 -8.71
N GLU A 206 -22.65 -5.54 -9.08
CA GLU A 206 -24.02 -6.01 -9.03
C GLU A 206 -24.60 -6.09 -10.44
#